data_7079e7f79b73fc63405533dc9cfa63e2
#
_entry.id   7079e7f79b73fc63405533dc9cfa63e2
#
_cell.length_a   1.000
_cell.length_b   1.000
_cell.length_c   1.000
_cell.angle_alpha   90.00
_cell.angle_beta   90.00
_cell.angle_gamma   90.00
#
_symmetry.space_group_name_H-M   'P 1'
#
loop_
_entity.id
_entity.type
_entity.pdbx_description
1 polymer ?
#
loop_
_entity_poly.entity_id
_entity_poly.type
_entity_poly.pdbx_seq_one_letter_code
_entity_poly.pdbx_strand_id
1 'polypeptide(L)'
;TAGIGTNLYLAKLAMDIVAKHTEPDQDGVRIAELDEDSFRYLLWDHKPLTDFWQTGPGTVKRLNKIGIHTMGELAQYSTHSQDYLYQVFGIDAEILIDHAWGLEPCGIKEIKSYKPSMNSISEGQVLSCPYEYSKARIIVMEMTDSLVLQLTDKHLVTDSITLDVGYDRENCDKGIYKGPVHIDHYGRTVPKGAH
;
A
#
# COMPACT_ATOMS: atom_id res chain seq x y z
N THR A 1 2.84 -17.46 -0.31
CA THR A 1 1.46 -17.33 -0.82
C THR A 1 1.46 -16.94 -2.29
N ALA A 2 0.52 -17.46 -3.06
CA ALA A 2 0.27 -17.09 -4.44
C ALA A 2 -1.22 -16.82 -4.64
N GLY A 3 -1.54 -15.84 -5.49
CA GLY A 3 -2.91 -15.49 -5.85
C GLY A 3 -3.11 -15.56 -7.36
N ILE A 4 -4.16 -16.20 -7.79
CA ILE A 4 -4.61 -16.29 -9.17
C ILE A 4 -5.91 -15.49 -9.28
N GLY A 5 -6.08 -14.71 -10.33
CA GLY A 5 -7.29 -13.93 -10.55
C GLY A 5 -7.51 -13.62 -12.01
N THR A 6 -8.76 -13.34 -12.39
CA THR A 6 -9.16 -12.92 -13.74
C THR A 6 -8.60 -11.55 -14.10
N ASN A 7 -8.22 -10.75 -13.09
CA ASN A 7 -7.53 -9.47 -13.23
C ASN A 7 -6.51 -9.26 -12.10
N LEU A 8 -5.73 -8.17 -12.18
CA LEU A 8 -4.65 -7.90 -11.23
C LEU A 8 -5.16 -7.67 -9.80
N TYR A 9 -6.29 -6.97 -9.65
CA TYR A 9 -6.90 -6.71 -8.35
C TYR A 9 -7.33 -8.01 -7.67
N LEU A 10 -8.05 -8.88 -8.37
CA LEU A 10 -8.49 -10.17 -7.83
C LEU A 10 -7.32 -11.11 -7.52
N ALA A 11 -6.28 -11.15 -8.37
CA ALA A 11 -5.06 -11.92 -8.08
C ALA A 11 -4.37 -11.42 -6.81
N LYS A 12 -4.33 -10.11 -6.61
CA LYS A 12 -3.75 -9.49 -5.41
C LYS A 12 -4.56 -9.83 -4.15
N LEU A 13 -5.90 -9.74 -4.22
CA LEU A 13 -6.76 -10.10 -3.08
C LEU A 13 -6.73 -11.59 -2.77
N ALA A 14 -6.71 -12.44 -3.80
CA ALA A 14 -6.53 -13.89 -3.62
C ALA A 14 -5.27 -14.19 -2.80
N MET A 15 -4.15 -13.52 -3.11
CA MET A 15 -2.90 -13.67 -2.39
C MET A 15 -2.94 -13.10 -0.97
N ASP A 16 -3.46 -11.87 -0.81
CA ASP A 16 -3.34 -11.13 0.45
C ASP A 16 -4.40 -11.49 1.49
N ILE A 17 -5.60 -11.87 1.05
CA ILE A 17 -6.72 -12.17 1.95
C ILE A 17 -6.96 -13.69 1.99
N VAL A 18 -7.23 -14.32 0.86
CA VAL A 18 -7.72 -15.70 0.83
C VAL A 18 -6.59 -16.72 1.08
N ALA A 19 -5.48 -16.62 0.35
CA ALA A 19 -4.38 -17.59 0.45
C ALA A 19 -3.76 -17.66 1.85
N LYS A 20 -3.80 -16.58 2.63
CA LYS A 20 -3.29 -16.57 4.01
C LYS A 20 -4.07 -17.49 4.94
N HIS A 21 -5.30 -17.82 4.60
CA HIS A 21 -6.21 -18.66 5.39
C HIS A 21 -6.41 -20.06 4.79
N THR A 22 -5.72 -20.37 3.67
CA THR A 22 -5.75 -21.73 3.08
C THR A 22 -4.63 -22.59 3.65
N GLU A 23 -4.83 -23.91 3.66
CA GLU A 23 -3.78 -24.86 4.00
C GLU A 23 -2.68 -24.83 2.92
N PRO A 24 -1.40 -24.94 3.32
CA PRO A 24 -0.30 -25.01 2.37
C PRO A 24 -0.34 -26.35 1.59
N ASP A 25 0.15 -26.34 0.37
CA ASP A 25 0.40 -27.53 -0.42
C ASP A 25 1.62 -28.34 0.08
N GLN A 26 2.02 -29.38 -0.67
CA GLN A 26 3.13 -30.25 -0.32
C GLN A 26 4.48 -29.52 -0.26
N ASP A 27 4.61 -28.40 -0.98
CA ASP A 27 5.80 -27.55 -1.03
C ASP A 27 5.73 -26.39 -0.02
N GLY A 28 4.70 -26.36 0.81
CA GLY A 28 4.46 -25.31 1.80
C GLY A 28 3.90 -24.01 1.20
N VAL A 29 3.42 -24.05 -0.04
CA VAL A 29 2.85 -22.88 -0.73
C VAL A 29 1.33 -22.82 -0.52
N ARG A 30 0.84 -21.66 -0.17
CA ARG A 30 -0.60 -21.37 -0.05
C ARG A 30 -1.07 -20.67 -1.30
N ILE A 31 -2.03 -21.25 -1.99
CA ILE A 31 -2.55 -20.77 -3.26
C ILE A 31 -4.04 -20.51 -3.13
N ALA A 32 -4.51 -19.41 -3.68
CA ALA A 32 -5.93 -19.10 -3.79
C ALA A 32 -6.23 -18.51 -5.16
N GLU A 33 -7.47 -18.67 -5.59
CA GLU A 33 -7.99 -18.17 -6.86
C GLU A 33 -9.26 -17.37 -6.63
N LEU A 34 -9.41 -16.25 -7.34
CA LEU A 34 -10.61 -15.43 -7.36
C LEU A 34 -10.97 -15.01 -8.79
N ASP A 35 -12.23 -15.17 -9.11
CA ASP A 35 -12.93 -14.46 -10.17
C ASP A 35 -13.95 -13.48 -9.58
N GLU A 36 -14.67 -12.76 -10.40
CA GLU A 36 -15.64 -11.75 -9.96
C GLU A 36 -16.77 -12.34 -9.12
N ASP A 37 -17.21 -13.56 -9.40
CA ASP A 37 -18.31 -14.21 -8.68
C ASP A 37 -17.84 -14.74 -7.32
N SER A 38 -16.70 -15.40 -7.26
CA SER A 38 -16.11 -15.87 -6.01
C SER A 38 -15.66 -14.71 -5.12
N PHE A 39 -15.16 -13.61 -5.70
CA PHE A 39 -14.89 -12.38 -4.97
C PHE A 39 -16.14 -11.85 -4.26
N ARG A 40 -17.27 -11.74 -4.97
CA ARG A 40 -18.52 -11.25 -4.39
C ARG A 40 -19.03 -12.20 -3.30
N TYR A 41 -18.95 -13.50 -3.55
CA TYR A 41 -19.40 -14.51 -2.59
C TYR A 41 -18.55 -14.54 -1.31
N LEU A 42 -17.22 -14.44 -1.43
CA LEU A 42 -16.29 -14.64 -0.31
C LEU A 42 -15.93 -13.34 0.41
N LEU A 43 -15.84 -12.22 -0.33
CA LEU A 43 -15.19 -11.00 0.18
C LEU A 43 -16.09 -9.77 0.25
N TRP A 44 -17.31 -9.79 -0.28
CA TRP A 44 -18.19 -8.63 -0.19
C TRP A 44 -18.50 -8.20 1.25
N ASP A 45 -18.58 -9.15 2.18
CA ASP A 45 -18.82 -8.89 3.61
C ASP A 45 -17.53 -8.88 4.45
N HIS A 46 -16.36 -9.06 3.82
CA HIS A 46 -15.08 -9.10 4.51
C HIS A 46 -14.75 -7.76 5.19
N LYS A 47 -14.18 -7.85 6.39
CA LYS A 47 -13.70 -6.73 7.21
C LYS A 47 -12.32 -7.08 7.80
N PRO A 48 -11.46 -6.07 7.96
CA PRO A 48 -11.67 -4.65 7.69
C PRO A 48 -11.48 -4.29 6.20
N LEU A 49 -12.05 -3.17 5.76
CA LEU A 49 -11.85 -2.65 4.41
C LEU A 49 -10.38 -2.31 4.07
N THR A 50 -9.53 -2.11 5.08
CA THR A 50 -8.09 -1.86 4.89
C THR A 50 -7.31 -3.06 4.37
N ASP A 51 -7.90 -4.26 4.37
CA ASP A 51 -7.29 -5.46 3.79
C ASP A 51 -7.33 -5.44 2.25
N PHE A 52 -8.26 -4.66 1.71
CA PHE A 52 -8.39 -4.52 0.26
C PHE A 52 -7.33 -3.59 -0.32
N TRP A 53 -6.66 -4.08 -1.34
CA TRP A 53 -5.63 -3.32 -2.04
C TRP A 53 -6.14 -1.94 -2.49
N GLN A 54 -5.33 -0.91 -2.30
CA GLN A 54 -5.63 0.51 -2.55
C GLN A 54 -6.70 1.13 -1.63
N THR A 55 -7.20 0.41 -0.62
CA THR A 55 -8.17 0.94 0.33
C THR A 55 -7.48 1.30 1.66
N GLY A 56 -6.90 2.48 1.73
CA GLY A 56 -6.20 2.95 2.94
C GLY A 56 -7.12 3.46 4.04
N PRO A 57 -6.58 3.71 5.26
CA PRO A 57 -7.37 4.17 6.42
C PRO A 57 -8.13 5.48 6.17
N GLY A 58 -7.58 6.38 5.33
CA GLY A 58 -8.25 7.62 4.94
C GLY A 58 -9.51 7.38 4.11
N THR A 59 -9.46 6.43 3.17
CA THR A 59 -10.62 6.00 2.36
C THR A 59 -11.67 5.35 3.24
N VAL A 60 -11.26 4.41 4.10
CA VAL A 60 -12.16 3.74 5.05
C VAL A 60 -12.88 4.73 5.97
N LYS A 61 -12.15 5.72 6.49
CA LYS A 61 -12.76 6.76 7.33
C LYS A 61 -13.83 7.57 6.59
N ARG A 62 -13.64 7.84 5.30
CA ARG A 62 -14.64 8.54 4.47
C ARG A 62 -15.83 7.65 4.15
N LEU A 63 -15.61 6.37 3.82
CA LEU A 63 -16.68 5.39 3.60
C LEU A 63 -17.55 5.19 4.84
N ASN A 64 -16.92 5.01 6.00
CA ASN A 64 -17.64 4.84 7.28
C ASN A 64 -18.53 6.06 7.62
N LYS A 65 -18.11 7.30 7.26
CA LYS A 65 -18.93 8.50 7.47
C LYS A 65 -20.23 8.51 6.68
N ILE A 66 -20.29 7.80 5.58
CA ILE A 66 -21.48 7.66 4.73
C ILE A 66 -22.17 6.31 4.90
N GLY A 67 -21.79 5.56 5.95
CA GLY A 67 -22.43 4.30 6.34
C GLY A 67 -22.01 3.09 5.53
N ILE A 68 -20.86 3.15 4.82
CA ILE A 68 -20.33 2.05 4.03
C ILE A 68 -19.16 1.38 4.79
N HIS A 69 -19.30 0.08 5.07
CA HIS A 69 -18.36 -0.69 5.89
C HIS A 69 -17.82 -1.94 5.20
N THR A 70 -18.34 -2.29 4.03
CA THR A 70 -17.92 -3.46 3.23
C THR A 70 -17.86 -3.13 1.75
N MET A 71 -17.18 -3.97 0.95
CA MET A 71 -17.15 -3.81 -0.50
C MET A 71 -18.53 -4.06 -1.12
N GLY A 72 -19.30 -5.00 -0.57
CA GLY A 72 -20.67 -5.25 -1.02
C GLY A 72 -21.60 -4.05 -0.80
N GLU A 73 -21.50 -3.39 0.37
CA GLU A 73 -22.23 -2.14 0.63
C GLU A 73 -21.81 -1.02 -0.35
N LEU A 74 -20.52 -0.89 -0.64
CA LEU A 74 -20.02 0.09 -1.60
C LEU A 74 -20.54 -0.20 -3.01
N ALA A 75 -20.48 -1.45 -3.47
CA ALA A 75 -21.00 -1.87 -4.76
C ALA A 75 -22.50 -1.55 -4.89
N GLN A 76 -23.30 -1.92 -3.89
CA GLN A 76 -24.73 -1.60 -3.88
C GLN A 76 -25.00 -0.09 -3.84
N TYR A 77 -24.25 0.65 -3.02
CA TYR A 77 -24.40 2.11 -2.93
C TYR A 77 -24.10 2.79 -4.27
N SER A 78 -23.12 2.30 -5.01
CA SER A 78 -22.73 2.86 -6.31
C SER A 78 -23.84 2.78 -7.37
N THR A 79 -24.77 1.82 -7.27
CA THR A 79 -25.88 1.67 -8.22
C THR A 79 -26.90 2.79 -8.15
N HIS A 80 -27.00 3.49 -7.02
CA HIS A 80 -28.03 4.51 -6.77
C HIS A 80 -27.45 5.90 -6.51
N SER A 81 -26.20 5.99 -6.08
CA SER A 81 -25.61 7.24 -5.57
C SER A 81 -24.18 7.44 -6.06
N GLN A 82 -23.89 7.06 -7.31
CA GLN A 82 -22.57 7.20 -7.91
C GLN A 82 -22.06 8.64 -7.86
N ASP A 83 -22.89 9.61 -8.22
CA ASP A 83 -22.54 11.05 -8.20
C ASP A 83 -22.08 11.52 -6.81
N TYR A 84 -22.68 10.98 -5.75
CA TYR A 84 -22.26 11.32 -4.40
C TYR A 84 -20.90 10.74 -4.05
N LEU A 85 -20.59 9.52 -4.52
CA LEU A 85 -19.25 8.95 -4.39
C LEU A 85 -18.19 9.83 -5.09
N TYR A 86 -18.49 10.35 -6.29
CA TYR A 86 -17.60 11.30 -6.97
C TYR A 86 -17.44 12.62 -6.21
N GLN A 87 -18.48 13.12 -5.54
CA GLN A 87 -18.37 14.31 -4.66
C GLN A 87 -17.44 14.06 -3.46
N VAL A 88 -17.47 12.85 -2.88
CA VAL A 88 -16.69 12.48 -1.69
C VAL A 88 -15.25 12.11 -2.05
N PHE A 89 -15.04 11.37 -3.14
CA PHE A 89 -13.75 10.75 -3.48
C PHE A 89 -13.08 11.38 -4.70
N GLY A 90 -13.78 12.24 -5.46
CA GLY A 90 -13.28 12.76 -6.72
C GLY A 90 -13.10 11.66 -7.76
N ILE A 91 -12.07 11.75 -8.58
CA ILE A 91 -11.77 10.74 -9.62
C ILE A 91 -11.45 9.36 -9.03
N ASP A 92 -10.97 9.30 -7.79
CA ASP A 92 -10.69 8.02 -7.12
C ASP A 92 -11.96 7.18 -6.91
N ALA A 93 -13.16 7.79 -7.03
CA ALA A 93 -14.44 7.07 -6.94
C ALA A 93 -14.56 5.99 -8.03
N GLU A 94 -14.03 6.23 -9.23
CA GLU A 94 -14.12 5.32 -10.36
C GLU A 94 -13.46 3.99 -10.03
N ILE A 95 -12.16 4.02 -9.68
CA ILE A 95 -11.44 2.80 -9.32
C ILE A 95 -11.99 2.15 -8.05
N LEU A 96 -12.49 2.93 -7.11
CA LEU A 96 -13.07 2.42 -5.88
C LEU A 96 -14.38 1.65 -6.16
N ILE A 97 -15.20 2.13 -7.08
CA ILE A 97 -16.42 1.46 -7.54
C ILE A 97 -16.06 0.18 -8.32
N ASP A 98 -15.14 0.28 -9.29
CA ASP A 98 -14.70 -0.88 -10.05
C ASP A 98 -14.18 -1.99 -9.13
N HIS A 99 -13.32 -1.66 -8.18
CA HIS A 99 -12.81 -2.62 -7.20
C HIS A 99 -13.92 -3.22 -6.32
N ALA A 100 -14.95 -2.45 -5.97
CA ALA A 100 -16.09 -3.00 -5.23
C ALA A 100 -16.87 -4.06 -6.02
N TRP A 101 -16.86 -3.96 -7.36
CA TRP A 101 -17.44 -4.95 -8.26
C TRP A 101 -16.48 -6.07 -8.66
N GLY A 102 -15.23 -6.00 -8.24
CA GLY A 102 -14.16 -6.97 -8.60
C GLY A 102 -13.55 -6.71 -9.98
N LEU A 103 -13.67 -5.49 -10.49
CA LEU A 103 -13.16 -5.08 -11.79
C LEU A 103 -11.82 -4.34 -11.63
N GLU A 104 -10.92 -4.53 -12.59
CA GLU A 104 -9.66 -3.78 -12.69
C GLU A 104 -9.38 -3.45 -14.17
N PRO A 105 -9.54 -2.19 -14.56
CA PRO A 105 -9.33 -1.79 -15.95
C PRO A 105 -7.86 -1.76 -16.37
N CYS A 106 -6.93 -1.69 -15.39
CA CYS A 106 -5.50 -1.63 -15.66
C CYS A 106 -4.92 -3.04 -15.83
N GLY A 107 -4.63 -3.42 -17.07
CA GLY A 107 -3.98 -4.69 -17.39
C GLY A 107 -2.46 -4.58 -17.54
N ILE A 108 -1.82 -5.71 -17.83
CA ILE A 108 -0.35 -5.78 -18.01
C ILE A 108 0.13 -4.90 -19.18
N LYS A 109 -0.69 -4.72 -20.21
CA LYS A 109 -0.36 -3.84 -21.35
C LYS A 109 -0.27 -2.38 -20.91
N GLU A 110 -1.22 -1.92 -20.13
CA GLU A 110 -1.27 -0.56 -19.59
C GLU A 110 -0.08 -0.31 -18.66
N ILE A 111 0.23 -1.26 -17.77
CA ILE A 111 1.39 -1.19 -16.87
C ILE A 111 2.69 -1.08 -17.67
N LYS A 112 2.88 -1.92 -18.69
CA LYS A 112 4.10 -1.90 -19.52
C LYS A 112 4.23 -0.64 -20.35
N SER A 113 3.13 -0.01 -20.76
CA SER A 113 3.12 1.22 -21.54
C SER A 113 3.19 2.49 -20.70
N TYR A 114 3.02 2.38 -19.37
CA TYR A 114 3.03 3.53 -18.48
C TYR A 114 4.39 4.23 -18.48
N LYS A 115 4.33 5.54 -18.68
CA LYS A 115 5.49 6.44 -18.54
C LYS A 115 5.22 7.41 -17.39
N PRO A 116 6.03 7.40 -16.34
CA PRO A 116 5.86 8.34 -15.23
C PRO A 116 5.92 9.79 -15.71
N SER A 117 5.02 10.62 -15.21
CA SER A 117 5.05 12.07 -15.46
C SER A 117 6.15 12.78 -14.67
N MET A 118 6.59 12.19 -13.56
CA MET A 118 7.71 12.66 -12.76
C MET A 118 8.80 11.60 -12.75
N ASN A 119 10.05 12.05 -12.92
CA ASN A 119 11.22 11.20 -12.84
C ASN A 119 11.85 11.36 -11.46
N SER A 120 11.61 10.41 -10.57
CA SER A 120 12.35 10.30 -9.32
C SER A 120 13.01 8.93 -9.23
N ILE A 121 14.19 8.87 -8.64
CA ILE A 121 14.85 7.64 -8.29
C ILE A 121 14.96 7.63 -6.77
N SER A 122 14.54 6.55 -6.15
CA SER A 122 14.57 6.39 -4.70
C SER A 122 15.21 5.08 -4.32
N GLU A 123 15.92 5.08 -3.22
CA GLU A 123 16.46 3.90 -2.58
C GLU A 123 16.12 3.96 -1.09
N GLY A 124 15.84 2.81 -0.49
CA GLY A 124 15.47 2.73 0.91
C GLY A 124 15.95 1.43 1.52
N GLN A 125 16.37 1.49 2.78
CA GLN A 125 16.80 0.32 3.53
C GLN A 125 16.12 0.30 4.89
N VAL A 126 15.43 -0.81 5.18
CA VAL A 126 14.92 -1.11 6.52
C VAL A 126 16.00 -1.88 7.27
N LEU A 127 16.47 -1.30 8.35
CA LEU A 127 17.54 -1.89 9.17
C LEU A 127 16.98 -2.97 10.10
N SER A 128 17.76 -4.02 10.36
CA SER A 128 17.38 -5.13 11.24
C SER A 128 17.31 -4.74 12.72
N CYS A 129 17.98 -3.66 13.10
CA CYS A 129 17.98 -3.08 14.44
C CYS A 129 18.31 -1.58 14.38
N PRO A 130 18.09 -0.80 15.45
CA PRO A 130 18.49 0.60 15.51
C PRO A 130 20.00 0.75 15.35
N TYR A 131 20.42 1.67 14.46
CA TYR A 131 21.82 2.00 14.26
C TYR A 131 22.15 3.36 14.87
N GLU A 132 23.33 3.41 15.51
CA GLU A 132 23.93 4.66 15.93
C GLU A 132 24.36 5.50 14.72
N TYR A 133 24.50 6.82 14.93
CA TYR A 133 24.81 7.78 13.88
C TYR A 133 25.95 7.36 12.95
N SER A 134 27.06 6.84 13.50
CA SER A 134 28.24 6.43 12.72
C SER A 134 27.94 5.32 11.73
N LYS A 135 27.12 4.32 12.12
CA LYS A 135 26.69 3.23 11.24
C LYS A 135 25.61 3.70 10.26
N ALA A 136 24.61 4.47 10.74
CA ALA A 136 23.57 5.02 9.89
C ALA A 136 24.15 5.88 8.77
N ARG A 137 25.18 6.67 9.06
CA ARG A 137 25.89 7.46 8.07
C ARG A 137 26.51 6.61 6.95
N ILE A 138 27.08 5.44 7.27
CA ILE A 138 27.66 4.52 6.26
C ILE A 138 26.54 4.03 5.32
N ILE A 139 25.39 3.63 5.86
CA ILE A 139 24.24 3.21 5.06
C ILE A 139 23.77 4.33 4.11
N VAL A 140 23.68 5.58 4.60
CA VAL A 140 23.33 6.72 3.74
C VAL A 140 24.36 6.93 2.63
N MET A 141 25.65 6.75 2.91
CA MET A 141 26.69 6.85 1.89
C MET A 141 26.55 5.75 0.84
N GLU A 142 26.33 4.49 1.23
CA GLU A 142 26.11 3.37 0.31
C GLU A 142 24.88 3.59 -0.57
N MET A 143 23.75 4.03 0.03
CA MET A 143 22.53 4.38 -0.71
C MET A 143 22.78 5.52 -1.70
N THR A 144 23.56 6.53 -1.30
CA THR A 144 23.91 7.66 -2.16
C THR A 144 24.76 7.20 -3.35
N ASP A 145 25.77 6.36 -3.12
CA ASP A 145 26.60 5.80 -4.19
C ASP A 145 25.74 4.98 -5.18
N SER A 146 24.83 4.16 -4.68
CA SER A 146 23.91 3.39 -5.51
C SER A 146 23.00 4.30 -6.35
N LEU A 147 22.45 5.38 -5.78
CA LEU A 147 21.64 6.36 -6.52
C LEU A 147 22.46 7.09 -7.59
N VAL A 148 23.71 7.46 -7.30
CA VAL A 148 24.60 8.12 -8.26
C VAL A 148 24.91 7.18 -9.43
N LEU A 149 25.15 5.90 -9.18
CA LEU A 149 25.35 4.91 -10.22
C LEU A 149 24.11 4.76 -11.10
N GLN A 150 22.91 4.70 -10.51
CA GLN A 150 21.66 4.64 -11.26
C GLN A 150 21.40 5.89 -12.11
N LEU A 151 21.70 7.08 -11.60
CA LEU A 151 21.62 8.34 -12.37
C LEU A 151 22.59 8.31 -13.55
N THR A 152 23.83 7.87 -13.32
CA THR A 152 24.86 7.78 -14.35
C THR A 152 24.49 6.81 -15.46
N ASP A 153 24.01 5.61 -15.09
CA ASP A 153 23.58 4.57 -16.03
C ASP A 153 22.42 5.05 -16.92
N LYS A 154 21.50 5.82 -16.32
CA LYS A 154 20.35 6.40 -17.03
C LYS A 154 20.65 7.73 -17.72
N HIS A 155 21.87 8.24 -17.66
CA HIS A 155 22.28 9.55 -18.19
C HIS A 155 21.41 10.71 -17.66
N LEU A 156 21.10 10.67 -16.36
CA LEU A 156 20.26 11.66 -15.69
C LEU A 156 21.10 12.51 -14.72
N VAL A 157 20.59 13.71 -14.46
CA VAL A 157 21.08 14.63 -13.42
C VAL A 157 19.92 15.03 -12.52
N THR A 158 20.21 15.43 -11.29
CA THR A 158 19.19 15.93 -10.34
C THR A 158 19.69 17.22 -9.69
N ASP A 159 18.77 18.10 -9.38
CA ASP A 159 18.96 19.33 -8.59
C ASP A 159 18.26 19.24 -7.22
N SER A 160 17.63 18.10 -6.93
CA SER A 160 16.92 17.87 -5.69
C SER A 160 17.26 16.52 -5.10
N ILE A 161 17.50 16.49 -3.80
CA ILE A 161 17.71 15.29 -3.01
C ILE A 161 16.95 15.41 -1.70
N THR A 162 16.29 14.32 -1.30
CA THR A 162 15.59 14.22 -0.02
C THR A 162 16.09 13.00 0.72
N LEU A 163 16.38 13.15 1.99
CA LEU A 163 16.76 12.06 2.89
C LEU A 163 15.68 11.92 3.96
N ASP A 164 15.07 10.76 4.03
CA ASP A 164 14.12 10.38 5.08
C ASP A 164 14.77 9.45 6.09
N VAL A 165 14.68 9.80 7.37
CA VAL A 165 15.24 9.00 8.46
C VAL A 165 14.14 8.63 9.45
N GLY A 166 13.84 7.34 9.54
CA GLY A 166 12.97 6.77 10.58
C GLY A 166 13.76 6.50 11.86
N TYR A 167 13.21 6.91 13.00
CA TYR A 167 13.77 6.61 14.32
C TYR A 167 13.07 5.41 14.95
N ASP A 168 13.83 4.56 15.62
CA ASP A 168 13.27 3.42 16.31
C ASP A 168 12.38 3.84 17.49
N ARG A 169 11.29 3.08 17.69
CA ARG A 169 10.33 3.30 18.76
C ARG A 169 10.97 3.22 20.15
N GLU A 170 11.97 2.37 20.35
CA GLU A 170 12.67 2.25 21.62
C GLU A 170 13.20 3.58 22.15
N ASN A 171 13.49 4.54 21.26
CA ASN A 171 13.92 5.86 21.68
C ASN A 171 12.83 6.62 22.46
N CYS A 172 11.54 6.37 22.15
CA CYS A 172 10.41 6.88 22.93
C CYS A 172 10.28 6.11 24.26
N ASP A 173 10.32 4.78 24.19
CA ASP A 173 10.16 3.90 25.36
C ASP A 173 11.24 4.14 26.41
N LYS A 174 12.46 4.43 25.99
CA LYS A 174 13.61 4.77 26.85
C LYS A 174 13.65 6.25 27.28
N GLY A 175 12.72 7.09 26.80
CA GLY A 175 12.68 8.53 27.11
C GLY A 175 13.86 9.33 26.53
N ILE A 176 14.60 8.77 25.58
CA ILE A 176 15.76 9.40 24.94
C ILE A 176 15.31 10.40 23.88
N TYR A 177 14.27 10.07 23.13
CA TYR A 177 13.76 10.92 22.06
C TYR A 177 13.00 12.13 22.63
N LYS A 178 13.42 13.33 22.21
CA LYS A 178 12.84 14.62 22.63
C LYS A 178 12.07 15.33 21.51
N GLY A 179 12.04 14.73 20.32
CA GLY A 179 11.36 15.29 19.16
C GLY A 179 9.85 15.01 19.15
N PRO A 180 9.17 15.43 18.08
CA PRO A 180 7.74 15.19 17.90
C PRO A 180 7.44 13.70 17.72
N VAL A 181 6.33 13.25 18.32
CA VAL A 181 5.84 11.88 18.23
C VAL A 181 4.48 11.83 17.54
N HIS A 182 4.08 10.65 17.09
CA HIS A 182 2.73 10.36 16.62
C HIS A 182 2.29 8.97 17.08
N ILE A 183 1.00 8.71 16.99
CA ILE A 183 0.45 7.38 17.25
C ILE A 183 0.44 6.62 15.93
N ASP A 184 1.08 5.44 15.89
CA ASP A 184 1.09 4.58 14.71
C ASP A 184 -0.24 3.84 14.51
N HIS A 185 -0.33 3.08 13.41
CA HIS A 185 -1.50 2.26 13.10
C HIS A 185 -1.88 1.24 14.20
N TYR A 186 -0.92 0.82 15.00
CA TYR A 186 -1.12 -0.12 16.11
C TYR A 186 -1.40 0.56 17.45
N GLY A 187 -1.65 1.86 17.46
CA GLY A 187 -1.89 2.64 18.70
C GLY A 187 -0.65 2.91 19.53
N ARG A 188 0.56 2.73 18.98
CA ARG A 188 1.83 2.89 19.72
C ARG A 188 2.40 4.28 19.47
N THR A 189 2.96 4.89 20.52
CA THR A 189 3.70 6.15 20.39
C THR A 189 5.04 5.88 19.70
N VAL A 190 5.28 6.53 18.57
CA VAL A 190 6.51 6.39 17.79
C VAL A 190 7.09 7.75 17.43
N PRO A 191 8.42 7.87 17.28
CA PRO A 191 9.04 9.10 16.83
C PRO A 191 8.54 9.51 15.46
N LYS A 192 8.38 10.81 15.23
CA LYS A 192 8.16 11.32 13.88
C LYS A 192 9.49 11.32 13.14
N GLY A 193 9.52 10.76 11.92
CA GLY A 193 10.71 10.74 11.07
C GLY A 193 11.22 12.14 10.75
N ALA A 194 12.49 12.25 10.41
CA ALA A 194 13.11 13.47 9.88
C ALA A 194 13.16 13.40 8.34
N HIS A 195 12.96 14.55 7.71
CA HIS A 195 13.04 14.74 6.26
C HIS A 195 14.10 15.78 5.93
#